data_64bc10f222afc117f8870a36f868e39c
#
_entry.id   64bc10f222afc117f8870a36f868e39c
#
_cell.length_a   1.000
_cell.length_b   1.000
_cell.length_c   1.000
_cell.angle_alpha   90.00
_cell.angle_beta   90.00
_cell.angle_gamma   90.00
#
_symmetry.space_group_name_H-M   'P 1'
#
loop_
_entity.id
_entity.type
_entity.pdbx_description
1 polymer ?
#
loop_
_entity_poly.entity_id
_entity_poly.type
_entity_poly.pdbx_seq_one_letter_code
_entity_poly.pdbx_strand_id
1 'polypeptide(L)'
;MNTRVEICGLDTSTLPKLKHEEMMDLIVKAQSGDEAAREKFIMANLRLVLSVTQRFASKKQSADDLFQVGCIGLIKAMENFNVSYNLRFSTYAVPMIIGEIRRYLRDCSALRVSRSIRDVAYHALQARQQIEHDTGDTADLEDIAAALNVPVKDVVYALDGISDPISLFDPVYHDGDDTVMVMDSIVGAEDENALSRIDIDEAISKLDAREKRILMMRFYEGKTQMEVSKEIGISQAQVSRLEKSAIKTIHGKVM
;
A
#
# COMPACT_ATOMS: atom_id res chain seq x y z
N MET A 1 28.16 -20.02 -17.61
CA MET A 1 26.86 -20.06 -18.31
C MET A 1 26.45 -18.62 -18.63
N ASN A 2 26.44 -18.24 -19.91
CA ASN A 2 25.90 -16.95 -20.33
C ASN A 2 24.37 -17.05 -20.30
N THR A 3 23.76 -16.66 -19.23
CA THR A 3 22.29 -16.54 -19.16
C THR A 3 21.91 -15.34 -20.03
N ARG A 4 21.36 -15.61 -21.20
CA ARG A 4 20.79 -14.63 -22.10
C ARG A 4 19.53 -14.09 -21.40
N VAL A 5 19.58 -12.87 -20.92
CA VAL A 5 18.42 -12.19 -20.32
C VAL A 5 17.98 -11.16 -21.33
N GLU A 6 16.81 -11.36 -21.89
CA GLU A 6 16.10 -10.35 -22.70
C GLU A 6 15.34 -9.44 -21.74
N ILE A 7 15.76 -8.19 -21.65
CA ILE A 7 15.11 -7.16 -20.83
C ILE A 7 14.76 -6.01 -21.76
N CYS A 8 13.51 -5.59 -21.81
CA CYS A 8 13.01 -4.54 -22.68
C CYS A 8 13.34 -4.73 -24.16
N GLY A 9 13.44 -5.97 -24.65
CA GLY A 9 13.83 -6.24 -26.04
C GLY A 9 15.30 -6.01 -26.39
N LEU A 10 16.15 -5.74 -25.38
CA LEU A 10 17.58 -5.55 -25.58
C LEU A 10 18.32 -6.88 -25.45
N ASP A 11 19.07 -7.26 -26.50
CA ASP A 11 19.99 -8.38 -26.45
C ASP A 11 21.30 -7.95 -25.74
N THR A 12 21.50 -8.45 -24.54
CA THR A 12 22.67 -8.11 -23.72
C THR A 12 24.00 -8.60 -24.32
N SER A 13 23.95 -9.52 -25.29
CA SER A 13 25.15 -10.02 -25.96
C SER A 13 25.78 -9.01 -26.93
N THR A 14 24.95 -8.13 -27.51
CA THR A 14 25.35 -7.17 -28.55
C THR A 14 25.88 -5.84 -28.00
N LEU A 15 25.79 -5.62 -26.67
CA LEU A 15 26.17 -4.36 -26.05
C LEU A 15 27.69 -4.09 -26.19
N PRO A 16 28.07 -2.89 -26.66
CA PRO A 16 29.46 -2.52 -26.87
C PRO A 16 30.25 -2.48 -25.56
N LYS A 17 31.55 -2.82 -25.66
CA LYS A 17 32.49 -2.67 -24.54
C LYS A 17 33.46 -1.53 -24.90
N LEU A 18 33.55 -0.54 -24.04
CA LEU A 18 34.46 0.60 -24.20
C LEU A 18 35.64 0.46 -23.26
N LYS A 19 36.82 0.95 -23.71
CA LYS A 19 37.99 1.17 -22.85
C LYS A 19 37.76 2.40 -21.98
N HIS A 20 38.53 2.50 -20.89
CA HIS A 20 38.40 3.60 -19.94
C HIS A 20 38.61 4.98 -20.58
N GLU A 21 39.63 5.11 -21.43
CA GLU A 21 39.97 6.36 -22.11
C GLU A 21 38.85 6.79 -23.07
N GLU A 22 38.35 5.86 -23.90
CA GLU A 22 37.24 6.11 -24.80
C GLU A 22 35.95 6.52 -24.05
N MET A 23 35.75 5.95 -22.87
CA MET A 23 34.62 6.27 -22.02
C MET A 23 34.68 7.69 -21.47
N MET A 24 35.90 8.14 -21.07
CA MET A 24 36.13 9.52 -20.60
C MET A 24 35.90 10.54 -21.71
N ASP A 25 36.41 10.27 -22.92
CA ASP A 25 36.18 11.14 -24.07
C ASP A 25 34.70 11.25 -24.44
N LEU A 26 33.97 10.13 -24.38
CA LEU A 26 32.54 10.13 -24.67
C LEU A 26 31.72 10.89 -23.61
N ILE A 27 32.09 10.84 -22.34
CA ILE A 27 31.43 11.62 -21.29
C ILE A 27 31.56 13.12 -21.57
N VAL A 28 32.78 13.59 -21.86
CA VAL A 28 33.03 15.01 -22.13
C VAL A 28 32.19 15.49 -23.33
N LYS A 29 32.16 14.71 -24.41
CA LYS A 29 31.35 15.02 -25.59
C LYS A 29 29.85 14.99 -25.27
N ALA A 30 29.38 13.98 -24.54
CA ALA A 30 27.96 13.87 -24.14
C ALA A 30 27.55 15.05 -23.25
N GLN A 31 28.38 15.48 -22.33
CA GLN A 31 28.12 16.66 -21.47
C GLN A 31 28.15 17.98 -22.27
N SER A 32 28.89 18.04 -23.39
CA SER A 32 28.86 19.20 -24.30
C SER A 32 27.67 19.23 -25.27
N GLY A 33 26.79 18.24 -25.21
CA GLY A 33 25.56 18.21 -26.00
C GLY A 33 25.60 17.31 -27.24
N ASP A 34 26.65 16.49 -27.42
CA ASP A 34 26.69 15.50 -28.50
C ASP A 34 25.79 14.29 -28.19
N GLU A 35 24.62 14.23 -28.86
CA GLU A 35 23.65 13.16 -28.68
C GLU A 35 24.18 11.79 -29.13
N ALA A 36 24.97 11.72 -30.18
CA ALA A 36 25.55 10.46 -30.65
C ALA A 36 26.54 9.88 -29.64
N ALA A 37 27.36 10.74 -29.04
CA ALA A 37 28.26 10.36 -27.95
C ALA A 37 27.48 9.91 -26.70
N ARG A 38 26.39 10.59 -26.37
CA ARG A 38 25.49 10.27 -25.26
C ARG A 38 24.86 8.88 -25.43
N GLU A 39 24.29 8.60 -26.59
CA GLU A 39 23.67 7.31 -26.89
C GLU A 39 24.71 6.17 -26.81
N LYS A 40 25.85 6.33 -27.47
CA LYS A 40 26.93 5.34 -27.44
C LYS A 40 27.44 5.07 -26.04
N PHE A 41 27.56 6.10 -25.21
CA PHE A 41 27.97 5.98 -23.82
C PHE A 41 26.96 5.20 -22.99
N ILE A 42 25.66 5.53 -23.12
CA ILE A 42 24.58 4.85 -22.39
C ILE A 42 24.56 3.36 -22.77
N MET A 43 24.55 3.05 -24.08
CA MET A 43 24.53 1.69 -24.57
C MET A 43 25.69 0.84 -24.03
N ALA A 44 26.89 1.39 -23.95
CA ALA A 44 28.06 0.70 -23.43
C ALA A 44 27.98 0.40 -21.93
N ASN A 45 27.20 1.18 -21.18
CA ASN A 45 27.08 1.05 -19.72
C ASN A 45 25.81 0.32 -19.28
N LEU A 46 24.91 -0.12 -20.17
CA LEU A 46 23.69 -0.87 -19.82
C LEU A 46 24.00 -2.17 -19.06
N ARG A 47 25.14 -2.83 -19.34
CA ARG A 47 25.58 -3.99 -18.56
C ARG A 47 25.80 -3.68 -17.09
N LEU A 48 26.29 -2.49 -16.78
CA LEU A 48 26.48 -2.04 -15.40
C LEU A 48 25.11 -1.91 -14.72
N VAL A 49 24.13 -1.31 -15.40
CA VAL A 49 22.76 -1.22 -14.89
C VAL A 49 22.18 -2.60 -14.62
N LEU A 50 22.30 -3.53 -15.57
CA LEU A 50 21.83 -4.91 -15.43
C LEU A 50 22.44 -5.61 -14.21
N SER A 51 23.75 -5.46 -13.99
CA SER A 51 24.42 -6.08 -12.85
C SER A 51 23.95 -5.54 -11.50
N VAL A 52 23.52 -4.26 -11.47
CA VAL A 52 22.96 -3.62 -10.27
C VAL A 52 21.53 -4.04 -10.06
N THR A 53 20.68 -4.02 -11.11
CA THR A 53 19.25 -4.37 -11.02
C THR A 53 19.02 -5.82 -10.59
N GLN A 54 19.90 -6.75 -10.98
CA GLN A 54 19.82 -8.15 -10.55
C GLN A 54 19.84 -8.32 -9.01
N ARG A 55 20.49 -7.40 -8.29
CA ARG A 55 20.53 -7.44 -6.81
C ARG A 55 19.19 -7.04 -6.17
N PHE A 56 18.33 -6.37 -6.92
CA PHE A 56 17.01 -5.92 -6.49
C PHE A 56 15.87 -6.73 -7.09
N ALA A 57 16.17 -7.69 -7.98
CA ALA A 57 15.16 -8.54 -8.59
C ALA A 57 14.47 -9.38 -7.51
N SER A 58 13.25 -9.01 -7.15
CA SER A 58 12.35 -9.78 -6.30
C SER A 58 11.15 -10.22 -7.13
N LYS A 59 10.45 -11.27 -6.68
CA LYS A 59 9.23 -11.75 -7.38
C LYS A 59 8.10 -10.71 -7.48
N LYS A 60 8.19 -9.60 -6.72
CA LYS A 60 7.15 -8.58 -6.60
C LYS A 60 7.32 -7.39 -7.55
N GLN A 61 8.51 -7.20 -8.11
CA GLN A 61 8.81 -6.04 -8.96
C GLN A 61 9.21 -6.51 -10.35
N SER A 62 8.71 -5.78 -11.37
CA SER A 62 9.11 -6.01 -12.75
C SER A 62 10.61 -5.72 -12.93
N ALA A 63 11.34 -6.70 -13.49
CA ALA A 63 12.75 -6.52 -13.80
C ALA A 63 12.96 -5.39 -14.82
N ASP A 64 12.00 -5.22 -15.73
CA ASP A 64 12.02 -4.16 -16.76
C ASP A 64 11.89 -2.78 -16.14
N ASP A 65 10.99 -2.59 -15.17
CA ASP A 65 10.82 -1.30 -14.48
C ASP A 65 12.08 -0.94 -13.69
N LEU A 66 12.64 -1.90 -12.96
CA LEU A 66 13.89 -1.70 -12.22
C LEU A 66 15.05 -1.33 -13.15
N PHE A 67 15.11 -1.96 -14.34
CA PHE A 67 16.11 -1.65 -15.33
C PHE A 67 15.94 -0.24 -15.90
N GLN A 68 14.72 0.17 -16.25
CA GLN A 68 14.44 1.52 -16.74
C GLN A 68 14.82 2.59 -15.72
N VAL A 69 14.43 2.38 -14.45
CA VAL A 69 14.82 3.27 -13.35
C VAL A 69 16.32 3.30 -13.14
N GLY A 70 16.99 2.15 -13.27
CA GLY A 70 18.44 2.06 -13.26
C GLY A 70 19.10 2.87 -14.39
N CYS A 71 18.51 2.86 -15.59
CA CYS A 71 18.96 3.68 -16.73
C CYS A 71 18.81 5.18 -16.43
N ILE A 72 17.74 5.61 -15.76
CA ILE A 72 17.61 7.00 -15.31
C ILE A 72 18.75 7.37 -14.35
N GLY A 73 19.08 6.47 -13.42
CA GLY A 73 20.22 6.64 -12.52
C GLY A 73 21.57 6.74 -13.25
N LEU A 74 21.75 5.95 -14.30
CA LEU A 74 22.93 6.00 -15.17
C LEU A 74 23.03 7.34 -15.90
N ILE A 75 21.94 7.85 -16.48
CA ILE A 75 21.90 9.14 -17.18
C ILE A 75 22.25 10.28 -16.23
N LYS A 76 21.64 10.31 -15.04
CA LYS A 76 21.97 11.29 -14.01
C LYS A 76 23.44 11.22 -13.58
N ALA A 77 23.98 10.01 -13.49
CA ALA A 77 25.40 9.82 -13.17
C ALA A 77 26.30 10.36 -14.28
N MET A 78 25.96 10.16 -15.56
CA MET A 78 26.71 10.69 -16.70
C MET A 78 26.70 12.23 -16.70
N GLU A 79 25.55 12.83 -16.48
CA GLU A 79 25.38 14.30 -16.51
C GLU A 79 26.14 14.99 -15.37
N ASN A 80 26.21 14.37 -14.20
CA ASN A 80 26.85 14.96 -13.00
C ASN A 80 28.27 14.48 -12.76
N PHE A 81 28.83 13.60 -13.60
CA PHE A 81 30.18 13.08 -13.41
C PHE A 81 31.24 14.12 -13.70
N ASN A 82 32.15 14.30 -12.77
CA ASN A 82 33.28 15.19 -12.99
C ASN A 82 34.56 14.39 -13.31
N VAL A 83 35.05 14.54 -14.54
CA VAL A 83 36.20 13.81 -15.07
C VAL A 83 37.49 14.20 -14.33
N SER A 84 37.54 15.41 -13.72
CA SER A 84 38.76 15.91 -13.03
C SER A 84 39.18 15.09 -11.81
N TYR A 85 38.25 14.30 -11.21
CA TYR A 85 38.56 13.47 -10.03
C TYR A 85 39.38 12.21 -10.36
N ASN A 86 39.60 11.91 -11.61
CA ASN A 86 40.39 10.75 -12.08
C ASN A 86 39.87 9.40 -11.45
N LEU A 87 38.58 9.30 -11.25
CA LEU A 87 37.89 8.11 -10.74
C LEU A 87 37.28 7.31 -11.88
N ARG A 88 37.10 6.01 -11.67
CA ARG A 88 36.34 5.18 -12.62
C ARG A 88 34.87 5.58 -12.57
N PHE A 89 34.28 5.79 -13.74
CA PHE A 89 32.85 6.13 -13.86
C PHE A 89 31.91 5.16 -13.09
N SER A 90 32.21 3.85 -13.15
CA SER A 90 31.42 2.83 -12.45
C SER A 90 31.36 3.06 -10.92
N THR A 91 32.44 3.58 -10.31
CA THR A 91 32.49 3.87 -8.88
C THR A 91 31.47 4.96 -8.49
N TYR A 92 31.26 5.93 -9.37
CA TYR A 92 30.28 7.00 -9.18
C TYR A 92 28.86 6.57 -9.60
N ALA A 93 28.74 5.85 -10.72
CA ALA A 93 27.45 5.48 -11.29
C ALA A 93 26.69 4.44 -10.43
N VAL A 94 27.38 3.45 -9.85
CA VAL A 94 26.71 2.39 -9.07
C VAL A 94 25.92 2.93 -7.88
N PRO A 95 26.44 3.81 -7.02
CA PRO A 95 25.65 4.45 -5.95
C PRO A 95 24.45 5.25 -6.47
N MET A 96 24.61 5.96 -7.60
CA MET A 96 23.53 6.73 -8.21
C MET A 96 22.41 5.83 -8.72
N ILE A 97 22.73 4.75 -9.42
CA ILE A 97 21.79 3.74 -9.91
C ILE A 97 21.05 3.11 -8.72
N ILE A 98 21.78 2.67 -7.68
CA ILE A 98 21.19 2.11 -6.46
C ILE A 98 20.27 3.12 -5.79
N GLY A 99 20.66 4.39 -5.73
CA GLY A 99 19.86 5.46 -5.14
C GLY A 99 18.51 5.65 -5.83
N GLU A 100 18.50 5.68 -7.17
CA GLU A 100 17.26 5.79 -7.95
C GLU A 100 16.37 4.55 -7.81
N ILE A 101 16.95 3.35 -7.86
CA ILE A 101 16.20 2.10 -7.65
C ILE A 101 15.57 2.06 -6.26
N ARG A 102 16.32 2.40 -5.19
CA ARG A 102 15.79 2.45 -3.82
C ARG A 102 14.70 3.49 -3.66
N ARG A 103 14.84 4.64 -4.34
CA ARG A 103 13.81 5.67 -4.36
C ARG A 103 12.52 5.15 -5.00
N TYR A 104 12.64 4.55 -6.19
CA TYR A 104 11.51 3.94 -6.90
C TYR A 104 10.80 2.89 -6.04
N LEU A 105 11.54 1.92 -5.47
CA LEU A 105 10.97 0.88 -4.61
C LEU A 105 10.23 1.44 -3.40
N ARG A 106 10.71 2.54 -2.85
CA ARG A 106 10.04 3.23 -1.74
C ARG A 106 8.75 3.92 -2.20
N ASP A 107 8.78 4.55 -3.37
CA ASP A 107 7.67 5.35 -3.86
C ASP A 107 6.56 4.47 -4.48
N CYS A 108 6.90 3.25 -4.96
CA CYS A 108 5.98 2.25 -5.51
C CYS A 108 5.39 1.28 -4.47
N SER A 109 5.66 1.46 -3.17
CA SER A 109 5.00 0.59 -2.18
C SER A 109 3.49 0.88 -2.11
N ALA A 110 2.67 -0.18 -1.99
CA ALA A 110 1.21 -0.08 -1.97
C ALA A 110 0.69 0.85 -0.85
N LEU A 111 1.39 0.86 0.29
CA LEU A 111 1.10 1.75 1.41
C LEU A 111 2.19 2.81 1.55
N ARG A 112 1.76 4.08 1.73
CA ARG A 112 2.68 5.19 2.00
C ARG A 112 3.05 5.21 3.47
N VAL A 113 4.25 4.74 3.78
CA VAL A 113 4.82 4.74 5.14
C VAL A 113 5.80 5.89 5.31
N SER A 114 5.73 6.61 6.44
CA SER A 114 6.65 7.72 6.75
C SER A 114 8.10 7.22 6.87
N ARG A 115 9.07 8.11 6.68
CA ARG A 115 10.49 7.76 6.80
C ARG A 115 10.84 7.30 8.21
N SER A 116 10.33 7.99 9.23
CA SER A 116 10.58 7.63 10.63
C SER A 116 10.13 6.22 10.97
N ILE A 117 8.95 5.80 10.51
CA ILE A 117 8.44 4.45 10.73
C ILE A 117 9.31 3.42 10.00
N ARG A 118 9.74 3.69 8.76
CA ARG A 118 10.64 2.80 8.02
C ARG A 118 12.01 2.69 8.67
N ASP A 119 12.55 3.77 9.22
CA ASP A 119 13.83 3.75 9.90
C ASP A 119 13.74 2.90 11.18
N VAL A 120 12.69 3.06 11.98
CA VAL A 120 12.43 2.20 13.14
C VAL A 120 12.30 0.73 12.71
N ALA A 121 11.52 0.44 11.68
CA ALA A 121 11.35 -0.92 11.18
C ALA A 121 12.66 -1.53 10.67
N TYR A 122 13.47 -0.76 9.96
CA TYR A 122 14.79 -1.21 9.50
C TYR A 122 15.72 -1.58 10.65
N HIS A 123 15.79 -0.71 11.66
CA HIS A 123 16.60 -0.99 12.86
C HIS A 123 16.03 -2.15 13.67
N ALA A 124 14.71 -2.31 13.72
CA ALA A 124 14.07 -3.44 14.39
C ALA A 124 14.42 -4.77 13.72
N LEU A 125 14.42 -4.83 12.37
CA LEU A 125 14.84 -6.02 11.65
C LEU A 125 16.33 -6.33 11.83
N GLN A 126 17.18 -5.31 11.90
CA GLN A 126 18.61 -5.50 12.19
C GLN A 126 18.83 -6.01 13.62
N ALA A 127 18.19 -5.40 14.61
CA ALA A 127 18.28 -5.82 16.02
C ALA A 127 17.78 -7.26 16.18
N ARG A 128 16.66 -7.60 15.52
CA ARG A 128 16.15 -8.96 15.48
C ARG A 128 17.19 -9.97 14.97
N GLN A 129 17.78 -9.70 13.79
CA GLN A 129 18.80 -10.57 13.23
C GLN A 129 20.03 -10.72 14.14
N GLN A 130 20.43 -9.64 14.80
CA GLN A 130 21.57 -9.67 15.72
C GLN A 130 21.28 -10.52 16.95
N ILE A 131 20.10 -10.33 17.57
CA ILE A 131 19.67 -11.11 18.74
C ILE A 131 19.54 -12.58 18.38
N GLU A 132 18.88 -12.92 17.28
CA GLU A 132 18.72 -14.30 16.78
C GLU A 132 20.08 -14.95 16.47
N HIS A 133 21.03 -14.18 15.96
CA HIS A 133 22.40 -14.68 15.72
C HIS A 133 23.16 -14.95 17.03
N ASP A 134 23.00 -14.08 18.04
CA ASP A 134 23.77 -14.16 19.28
C ASP A 134 23.18 -15.18 20.28
N THR A 135 21.86 -15.31 20.30
CA THR A 135 21.15 -16.23 21.24
C THR A 135 20.86 -17.59 20.62
N GLY A 136 20.71 -17.68 19.31
CA GLY A 136 20.25 -18.88 18.61
C GLY A 136 18.74 -19.13 18.66
N ASP A 137 17.99 -18.27 19.39
CA ASP A 137 16.54 -18.33 19.55
C ASP A 137 15.86 -17.17 18.83
N THR A 138 14.54 -17.25 18.62
CA THR A 138 13.74 -16.18 18.03
C THR A 138 13.68 -14.97 18.97
N ALA A 139 13.98 -13.78 18.46
CA ALA A 139 13.93 -12.55 19.23
C ALA A 139 12.50 -12.11 19.54
N ASP A 140 12.20 -11.83 20.79
CA ASP A 140 10.92 -11.27 21.20
C ASP A 140 10.84 -9.77 20.90
N LEU A 141 9.63 -9.26 20.72
CA LEU A 141 9.40 -7.83 20.43
C LEU A 141 9.90 -6.92 21.57
N GLU A 142 9.88 -7.41 22.78
CA GLU A 142 10.35 -6.71 24.00
C GLU A 142 11.87 -6.54 23.97
N ASP A 143 12.61 -7.59 23.56
CA ASP A 143 14.07 -7.55 23.43
C ASP A 143 14.51 -6.58 22.31
N ILE A 144 13.79 -6.61 21.17
CA ILE A 144 14.03 -5.69 20.08
C ILE A 144 13.78 -4.23 20.51
N ALA A 145 12.68 -3.98 21.23
CA ALA A 145 12.33 -2.66 21.73
C ALA A 145 13.35 -2.14 22.75
N ALA A 146 13.83 -3.02 23.64
CA ALA A 146 14.87 -2.71 24.61
C ALA A 146 16.21 -2.38 23.91
N ALA A 147 16.60 -3.16 22.91
CA ALA A 147 17.82 -2.92 22.11
C ALA A 147 17.79 -1.57 21.37
N LEU A 148 16.61 -1.14 20.89
CA LEU A 148 16.42 0.12 20.20
C LEU A 148 16.10 1.30 21.12
N ASN A 149 15.83 1.06 22.39
CA ASN A 149 15.36 2.05 23.37
C ASN A 149 14.10 2.80 22.88
N VAL A 150 13.13 2.06 22.34
CA VAL A 150 11.82 2.56 21.90
C VAL A 150 10.70 1.75 22.53
N PRO A 151 9.48 2.30 22.66
CA PRO A 151 8.33 1.54 23.14
C PRO A 151 7.99 0.35 22.23
N VAL A 152 7.59 -0.80 22.82
CA VAL A 152 7.20 -2.01 22.08
C VAL A 152 6.12 -1.71 21.02
N LYS A 153 5.13 -0.88 21.38
CA LYS A 153 4.07 -0.44 20.44
C LYS A 153 4.60 0.20 19.16
N ASP A 154 5.70 0.96 19.26
CA ASP A 154 6.28 1.64 18.11
C ASP A 154 7.02 0.65 17.20
N VAL A 155 7.63 -0.39 17.79
CA VAL A 155 8.24 -1.51 17.05
C VAL A 155 7.16 -2.29 16.29
N VAL A 156 6.06 -2.67 16.97
CA VAL A 156 4.92 -3.37 16.35
C VAL A 156 4.35 -2.54 15.21
N TYR A 157 4.04 -1.28 15.48
CA TYR A 157 3.48 -0.36 14.48
C TYR A 157 4.41 -0.18 13.26
N ALA A 158 5.72 -0.14 13.49
CA ALA A 158 6.69 0.01 12.43
C ALA A 158 6.80 -1.28 11.58
N LEU A 159 6.83 -2.45 12.21
CA LEU A 159 6.89 -3.75 11.51
C LEU A 159 5.61 -4.01 10.71
N ASP A 160 4.44 -3.72 11.27
CA ASP A 160 3.16 -3.83 10.57
C ASP A 160 3.10 -2.86 9.38
N GLY A 161 3.60 -1.63 9.57
CA GLY A 161 3.62 -0.61 8.53
C GLY A 161 4.45 -0.96 7.30
N ILE A 162 5.49 -1.79 7.42
CA ILE A 162 6.32 -2.25 6.30
C ILE A 162 5.85 -3.58 5.71
N SER A 163 4.88 -4.25 6.35
CA SER A 163 4.33 -5.49 5.82
C SER A 163 3.57 -5.21 4.51
N ASP A 164 3.74 -6.11 3.56
CA ASP A 164 3.01 -5.98 2.29
C ASP A 164 1.54 -6.39 2.48
N PRO A 165 0.59 -5.65 1.92
CA PRO A 165 -0.81 -6.05 1.93
C PRO A 165 -1.00 -7.36 1.15
N ILE A 166 -1.87 -8.21 1.67
CA ILE A 166 -2.28 -9.46 1.04
C ILE A 166 -3.39 -9.15 0.04
N SER A 167 -3.39 -9.81 -1.12
CA SER A 167 -4.47 -9.67 -2.09
C SER A 167 -5.74 -10.33 -1.56
N LEU A 168 -6.89 -9.66 -1.71
CA LEU A 168 -8.18 -10.26 -1.40
C LEU A 168 -8.50 -11.48 -2.28
N PHE A 169 -7.86 -11.56 -3.45
CA PHE A 169 -8.00 -12.66 -4.40
C PHE A 169 -6.95 -13.75 -4.22
N ASP A 170 -6.09 -13.65 -3.20
CA ASP A 170 -5.15 -14.72 -2.90
C ASP A 170 -5.92 -15.94 -2.35
N PRO A 171 -5.61 -17.15 -2.82
CA PRO A 171 -6.23 -18.36 -2.35
C PRO A 171 -5.77 -18.66 -0.90
N VAL A 172 -6.72 -18.84 0.00
CA VAL A 172 -6.46 -19.29 1.38
C VAL A 172 -6.39 -20.80 1.44
N TYR A 173 -7.25 -21.47 0.68
CA TYR A 173 -7.37 -22.91 0.68
C TYR A 173 -7.75 -23.44 -0.71
N HIS A 174 -7.12 -24.54 -1.12
CA HIS A 174 -7.45 -25.28 -2.33
C HIS A 174 -8.02 -26.64 -1.93
N ASP A 175 -9.28 -26.91 -2.25
CA ASP A 175 -9.90 -28.22 -2.10
C ASP A 175 -10.51 -28.64 -3.45
N GLY A 176 -9.76 -29.40 -4.21
CA GLY A 176 -10.16 -29.83 -5.54
C GLY A 176 -10.38 -28.67 -6.52
N ASP A 177 -11.61 -28.54 -7.05
CA ASP A 177 -12.00 -27.51 -8.02
C ASP A 177 -12.43 -26.18 -7.35
N ASP A 178 -12.69 -26.19 -6.04
CA ASP A 178 -13.12 -24.99 -5.30
C ASP A 178 -11.92 -24.30 -4.67
N THR A 179 -11.75 -23.03 -5.00
CA THR A 179 -10.72 -22.15 -4.44
C THR A 179 -11.38 -21.10 -3.53
N VAL A 180 -11.12 -21.19 -2.22
CA VAL A 180 -11.57 -20.16 -1.25
C VAL A 180 -10.55 -19.05 -1.24
N MET A 181 -11.00 -17.83 -1.52
CA MET A 181 -10.17 -16.63 -1.52
C MET A 181 -10.20 -15.94 -0.14
N VAL A 182 -9.21 -15.08 0.13
CA VAL A 182 -9.19 -14.25 1.35
C VAL A 182 -10.48 -13.46 1.49
N MET A 183 -11.01 -12.94 0.38
CA MET A 183 -12.27 -12.19 0.32
C MET A 183 -13.46 -12.98 0.89
N ASP A 184 -13.52 -14.27 0.63
CA ASP A 184 -14.62 -15.15 1.07
C ASP A 184 -14.57 -15.40 2.58
N SER A 185 -13.38 -15.24 3.20
CA SER A 185 -13.16 -15.40 4.64
C SER A 185 -13.46 -14.13 5.44
N ILE A 186 -13.59 -12.98 4.77
CA ILE A 186 -13.91 -11.71 5.42
C ILE A 186 -15.43 -11.66 5.61
N VAL A 187 -15.85 -11.85 6.85
CA VAL A 187 -17.25 -11.60 7.23
C VAL A 187 -17.50 -10.11 7.00
N GLY A 188 -18.33 -9.78 6.03
CA GLY A 188 -18.88 -8.43 5.90
C GLY A 188 -19.48 -8.04 7.26
N ALA A 189 -19.36 -6.79 7.68
CA ALA A 189 -20.26 -6.27 8.68
C ALA A 189 -21.65 -6.43 8.08
N GLU A 190 -22.24 -7.60 8.27
CA GLU A 190 -23.66 -7.80 8.01
C GLU A 190 -24.33 -6.62 8.72
N ASP A 191 -25.14 -5.90 7.97
CA ASP A 191 -25.82 -4.75 8.51
C ASP A 191 -26.75 -5.32 9.59
N GLU A 192 -26.24 -5.47 10.85
CA GLU A 192 -27.03 -5.91 12.00
C GLU A 192 -28.32 -5.10 12.07
N ASN A 193 -28.29 -3.90 11.49
CA ASN A 193 -29.43 -3.04 11.29
C ASN A 193 -30.35 -3.47 10.13
N ALA A 194 -29.92 -4.31 9.17
CA ALA A 194 -30.77 -4.69 8.04
C ALA A 194 -31.94 -5.59 8.49
N LEU A 195 -31.63 -6.60 9.31
CA LEU A 195 -32.66 -7.45 9.92
C LEU A 195 -33.56 -6.63 10.84
N SER A 196 -32.97 -5.78 11.69
CA SER A 196 -33.73 -4.89 12.58
C SER A 196 -34.62 -3.91 11.81
N ARG A 197 -34.18 -3.43 10.63
CA ARG A 197 -35.04 -2.59 9.76
C ARG A 197 -36.22 -3.35 9.19
N ILE A 198 -36.02 -4.58 8.74
CA ILE A 198 -37.12 -5.45 8.22
C ILE A 198 -38.13 -5.68 9.33
N ASP A 199 -37.70 -6.02 10.53
CA ASP A 199 -38.59 -6.26 11.68
C ASP A 199 -39.36 -5.00 12.09
N ILE A 200 -38.68 -3.83 12.07
CA ILE A 200 -39.32 -2.53 12.34
C ILE A 200 -40.34 -2.19 11.27
N ASP A 201 -40.03 -2.34 9.98
CA ASP A 201 -40.93 -2.06 8.88
C ASP A 201 -42.16 -2.99 8.91
N GLU A 202 -41.99 -4.26 9.24
CA GLU A 202 -43.09 -5.20 9.44
C GLU A 202 -43.96 -4.80 10.66
N ALA A 203 -43.31 -4.40 11.77
CA ALA A 203 -44.02 -3.94 12.97
C ALA A 203 -44.84 -2.67 12.68
N ILE A 204 -44.27 -1.70 11.93
CA ILE A 204 -44.95 -0.47 11.49
C ILE A 204 -46.14 -0.79 10.55
N SER A 205 -45.99 -1.80 9.68
CA SER A 205 -47.06 -2.19 8.75
C SER A 205 -48.32 -2.69 9.47
N LYS A 206 -48.14 -3.27 10.67
CA LYS A 206 -49.21 -3.85 11.51
C LYS A 206 -49.87 -2.85 12.47
N LEU A 207 -49.44 -1.58 12.48
CA LEU A 207 -50.02 -0.51 13.27
C LEU A 207 -51.32 0.02 12.64
N ASP A 208 -52.17 0.63 13.47
CA ASP A 208 -53.36 1.34 12.97
C ASP A 208 -52.95 2.52 12.08
N ALA A 209 -53.75 2.83 11.07
CA ALA A 209 -53.47 3.87 10.09
C ALA A 209 -53.13 5.24 10.72
N ARG A 210 -53.79 5.56 11.86
CA ARG A 210 -53.55 6.80 12.60
C ARG A 210 -52.21 6.78 13.35
N GLU A 211 -51.88 5.66 14.01
CA GLU A 211 -50.62 5.48 14.72
C GLU A 211 -49.45 5.53 13.73
N LYS A 212 -49.56 4.81 12.60
CA LYS A 212 -48.58 4.84 11.52
C LYS A 212 -48.31 6.26 10.99
N ARG A 213 -49.38 7.03 10.71
CA ARG A 213 -49.29 8.39 10.21
C ARG A 213 -48.59 9.31 11.23
N ILE A 214 -48.91 9.17 12.53
CA ILE A 214 -48.27 9.95 13.60
C ILE A 214 -46.76 9.64 13.67
N LEU A 215 -46.38 8.35 13.60
CA LEU A 215 -44.96 7.96 13.63
C LEU A 215 -44.19 8.49 12.41
N MET A 216 -44.77 8.39 11.21
CA MET A 216 -44.16 8.93 10.00
C MET A 216 -43.92 10.45 10.11
N MET A 217 -44.89 11.22 10.56
CA MET A 217 -44.76 12.66 10.73
C MET A 217 -43.74 13.02 11.80
N ARG A 218 -43.65 12.26 12.88
CA ARG A 218 -42.75 12.50 14.01
C ARG A 218 -41.28 12.16 13.70
N PHE A 219 -41.04 10.98 13.15
CA PHE A 219 -39.70 10.42 13.03
C PHE A 219 -39.11 10.54 11.63
N TYR A 220 -39.91 10.57 10.57
CA TYR A 220 -39.44 10.73 9.20
C TYR A 220 -39.53 12.18 8.71
N GLU A 221 -40.63 12.91 9.08
CA GLU A 221 -40.80 14.31 8.69
C GLU A 221 -40.25 15.30 9.74
N GLY A 222 -39.87 14.84 10.93
CA GLY A 222 -39.27 15.66 11.98
C GLY A 222 -40.22 16.64 12.65
N LYS A 223 -41.57 16.46 12.49
CA LYS A 223 -42.58 17.37 13.04
C LYS A 223 -42.67 17.25 14.57
N THR A 224 -42.98 18.35 15.24
CA THR A 224 -43.28 18.37 16.69
C THR A 224 -44.70 17.80 16.97
N GLN A 225 -44.93 17.31 18.18
CA GLN A 225 -46.27 16.83 18.58
C GLN A 225 -47.38 17.90 18.40
N MET A 226 -47.05 19.18 18.56
CA MET A 226 -47.98 20.28 18.35
C MET A 226 -48.35 20.46 16.87
N GLU A 227 -47.39 20.35 15.98
CA GLU A 227 -47.60 20.42 14.53
C GLU A 227 -48.44 19.24 14.03
N VAL A 228 -48.11 18.01 14.48
CA VAL A 228 -48.89 16.81 14.19
C VAL A 228 -50.33 16.93 14.70
N SER A 229 -50.53 17.49 15.91
CA SER A 229 -51.85 17.69 16.47
C SER A 229 -52.74 18.61 15.61
N LYS A 230 -52.15 19.70 15.08
CA LYS A 230 -52.84 20.66 14.19
C LYS A 230 -53.17 20.01 12.84
N GLU A 231 -52.30 19.19 12.29
CA GLU A 231 -52.45 18.60 10.99
C GLU A 231 -53.46 17.43 10.98
N ILE A 232 -53.48 16.61 12.06
CA ILE A 232 -54.40 15.49 12.20
C ILE A 232 -55.75 15.91 12.82
N GLY A 233 -55.82 17.08 13.45
CA GLY A 233 -57.03 17.59 14.06
C GLY A 233 -57.38 16.96 15.41
N ILE A 234 -56.39 16.54 16.22
CA ILE A 234 -56.55 15.96 17.56
C ILE A 234 -55.72 16.71 18.58
N SER A 235 -55.99 16.52 19.87
CA SER A 235 -55.23 17.19 20.90
C SER A 235 -53.78 16.70 20.99
N GLN A 236 -52.84 17.57 21.39
CA GLN A 236 -51.42 17.17 21.59
C GLN A 236 -51.28 16.00 22.59
N ALA A 237 -52.13 15.97 23.63
CA ALA A 237 -52.15 14.87 24.60
C ALA A 237 -52.56 13.52 23.97
N GLN A 238 -53.48 13.54 23.00
CA GLN A 238 -53.87 12.34 22.22
C GLN A 238 -52.72 11.89 21.28
N VAL A 239 -52.03 12.82 20.62
CA VAL A 239 -50.83 12.51 19.80
C VAL A 239 -49.77 11.83 20.67
N SER A 240 -49.44 12.37 21.85
CA SER A 240 -48.47 11.78 22.77
C SER A 240 -48.87 10.36 23.24
N ARG A 241 -50.15 10.13 23.51
CA ARG A 241 -50.64 8.79 23.90
C ARG A 241 -50.52 7.78 22.76
N LEU A 242 -50.93 8.16 21.55
CA LEU A 242 -50.84 7.31 20.36
C LEU A 242 -49.42 7.02 19.96
N GLU A 243 -48.52 8.02 20.03
CA GLU A 243 -47.09 7.84 19.79
C GLU A 243 -46.51 6.81 20.77
N LYS A 244 -46.77 6.94 22.07
CA LYS A 244 -46.30 6.00 23.10
C LYS A 244 -46.90 4.58 22.91
N SER A 245 -48.19 4.49 22.55
CA SER A 245 -48.83 3.23 22.25
C SER A 245 -48.17 2.51 21.08
N ALA A 246 -47.96 3.24 19.98
CA ALA A 246 -47.32 2.73 18.77
C ALA A 246 -45.88 2.25 19.03
N ILE A 247 -45.09 3.03 19.74
CA ILE A 247 -43.70 2.64 20.12
C ILE A 247 -43.71 1.39 20.99
N LYS A 248 -44.61 1.29 21.97
CA LYS A 248 -44.74 0.12 22.82
C LYS A 248 -45.11 -1.13 22.01
N THR A 249 -46.01 -0.98 21.03
CA THR A 249 -46.43 -2.08 20.15
C THR A 249 -45.27 -2.55 19.26
N ILE A 250 -44.48 -1.63 18.71
CA ILE A 250 -43.28 -1.95 17.93
C ILE A 250 -42.26 -2.68 18.81
N HIS A 251 -41.95 -2.12 19.97
CA HIS A 251 -40.97 -2.71 20.90
C HIS A 251 -41.33 -4.14 21.34
N GLY A 252 -42.64 -4.41 21.55
CA GLY A 252 -43.10 -5.74 21.91
C GLY A 252 -43.13 -6.77 20.78
N LYS A 253 -42.89 -6.34 19.52
CA LYS A 253 -42.82 -7.23 18.35
C LYS A 253 -41.43 -7.44 17.82
N VAL A 254 -40.49 -6.53 18.13
CA VAL A 254 -39.07 -6.57 17.71
C VAL A 254 -38.19 -7.26 18.75
N MET A 255 -38.62 -7.36 19.98
CA MET A 255 -38.02 -8.19 21.04
C MET A 255 -38.71 -9.56 21.13
#